data_1d839cb67ae7891c814ec492dd96fd6f
#
_entry.id   1d839cb67ae7891c814ec492dd96fd6f
#
_cell.length_a   1.000
_cell.length_b   1.000
_cell.length_c   1.000
_cell.angle_alpha   90.00
_cell.angle_beta   90.00
_cell.angle_gamma   90.00
#
_symmetry.space_group_name_H-M   'P 1'
#
loop_
_entity.id
_entity.type
_entity.pdbx_description
1 polymer ?
#
loop_
_entity_poly.entity_id
_entity_poly.type
_entity_poly.pdbx_seq_one_letter_code
_entity_poly.pdbx_strand_id
1 'polypeptide(L)'
;MEASDKNTVLIVSYIGYDAQEINVGSQTFVKVQLKPSSLALEEVVVVGYGSQKKSELTAAISSVKSSDFVRGNVRDAGQLLKGKIAGLSIVNSTGDPTENSSILLRGTNSLQGNNSPLVLIDGIPGDLRTVAPEDIAQIDVLKDGSSAAIYGTRATNGVILVTTRKANSDFSIDYNGYVGTEEFVKTERVLTGDEFRSLIQDGTISATDFGGNTDWLEAITRTPINHGHNLSVKGGSEKTNYLLNVNYKKNQGIFKKSDNEALIVRLAVNHSMLNDKLRLNVSVNSNTQNYTTTGDGSSFNRGVYSAALVTNPTLPIYKQDVNKDILSSMPEYDGPWAQPSALVLSPIR
;
A
#
# COMPACT_ATOMS: atom_id res chain seq x y z
N MET A 1 12.02 32.57 -38.01
CA MET A 1 10.66 32.11 -38.40
C MET A 1 10.05 33.15 -39.27
N GLU A 2 9.68 32.82 -40.50
CA GLU A 2 8.90 33.71 -41.36
C GLU A 2 7.42 33.41 -41.11
N ALA A 3 6.67 34.38 -40.61
CA ALA A 3 5.22 34.28 -40.43
C ALA A 3 4.55 34.72 -41.75
N SER A 4 3.88 33.79 -42.42
CA SER A 4 3.34 34.04 -43.79
C SER A 4 1.90 34.59 -43.78
N ASP A 5 1.24 34.77 -42.63
CA ASP A 5 -0.14 35.23 -42.55
C ASP A 5 -0.33 36.36 -41.51
N LYS A 6 -1.15 37.38 -41.90
CA LYS A 6 -1.48 38.53 -41.07
C LYS A 6 -2.23 38.18 -39.74
N ASN A 7 -2.63 36.94 -39.52
CA ASN A 7 -3.32 36.44 -38.33
C ASN A 7 -2.51 35.42 -37.53
N THR A 8 -1.19 35.39 -37.71
CA THR A 8 -0.36 34.44 -36.95
C THR A 8 -0.27 34.87 -35.48
N VAL A 9 -0.67 33.97 -34.59
CA VAL A 9 -0.52 34.13 -33.15
C VAL A 9 0.75 33.40 -32.72
N LEU A 10 1.66 34.12 -32.09
CA LEU A 10 2.87 33.57 -31.49
C LEU A 10 2.61 33.30 -30.01
N ILE A 11 2.75 32.05 -29.59
CA ILE A 11 2.69 31.67 -28.17
C ILE A 11 4.13 31.55 -27.66
N VAL A 12 4.49 32.42 -26.73
CA VAL A 12 5.80 32.40 -26.06
C VAL A 12 5.65 31.88 -24.64
N SER A 13 6.32 30.78 -24.35
CA SER A 13 6.33 30.20 -23.00
C SER A 13 7.75 29.95 -22.54
N TYR A 14 8.01 30.16 -21.27
CA TYR A 14 9.28 29.86 -20.61
C TYR A 14 9.01 29.33 -19.20
N ILE A 15 9.83 28.38 -18.73
CA ILE A 15 9.66 27.77 -17.42
C ILE A 15 9.72 28.84 -16.33
N GLY A 16 8.69 28.95 -15.49
CA GLY A 16 8.58 29.96 -14.43
C GLY A 16 7.93 31.26 -14.83
N TYR A 17 7.43 31.38 -16.07
CA TYR A 17 6.75 32.57 -16.57
C TYR A 17 5.39 32.21 -17.18
N ASP A 18 4.43 33.14 -17.13
CA ASP A 18 3.13 32.98 -17.76
C ASP A 18 3.29 32.94 -19.30
N ALA A 19 2.63 31.97 -19.93
CA ALA A 19 2.59 31.92 -21.38
C ALA A 19 1.87 33.17 -21.92
N GLN A 20 2.44 33.83 -22.90
CA GLN A 20 1.87 35.02 -23.50
C GLN A 20 1.57 34.79 -25.00
N GLU A 21 0.33 35.03 -25.38
CA GLU A 21 -0.11 34.98 -26.78
C GLU A 21 0.00 36.37 -27.39
N ILE A 22 0.67 36.49 -28.54
CA ILE A 22 0.92 37.74 -29.21
C ILE A 22 0.51 37.62 -30.69
N ASN A 23 -0.35 38.49 -31.11
CA ASN A 23 -0.71 38.57 -32.50
C ASN A 23 0.38 39.32 -33.27
N VAL A 24 1.08 38.64 -34.16
CA VAL A 24 2.27 39.18 -34.85
C VAL A 24 1.88 40.27 -35.88
N GLY A 25 0.72 40.14 -36.51
CA GLY A 25 0.22 41.11 -37.51
C GLY A 25 1.25 41.40 -38.59
N SER A 26 1.50 42.70 -38.86
CA SER A 26 2.50 43.18 -39.82
C SER A 26 3.82 43.63 -39.15
N GLN A 27 4.05 43.27 -37.89
CA GLN A 27 5.25 43.67 -37.16
C GLN A 27 6.44 42.79 -37.54
N THR A 28 7.55 43.42 -37.89
CA THR A 28 8.82 42.75 -38.22
C THR A 28 9.65 42.42 -36.99
N PHE A 29 9.33 42.97 -35.81
CA PHE A 29 9.98 42.73 -34.54
C PHE A 29 8.97 42.78 -33.42
N VAL A 30 8.93 41.73 -32.58
CA VAL A 30 8.04 41.63 -31.42
C VAL A 30 8.90 41.49 -30.17
N LYS A 31 8.81 42.50 -29.26
CA LYS A 31 9.45 42.42 -27.95
C LYS A 31 8.46 41.82 -26.95
N VAL A 32 8.78 40.63 -26.45
CA VAL A 32 7.96 39.93 -25.47
C VAL A 32 8.58 40.12 -24.07
N GLN A 33 7.80 40.59 -23.14
CA GLN A 33 8.19 40.66 -21.74
C GLN A 33 7.32 39.72 -20.93
N LEU A 34 7.84 38.51 -20.68
CA LEU A 34 7.16 37.52 -19.90
C LEU A 34 7.07 37.96 -18.43
N LYS A 35 5.91 37.79 -17.83
CA LYS A 35 5.70 38.02 -16.41
C LYS A 35 6.05 36.73 -15.65
N PRO A 36 6.79 36.81 -14.53
CA PRO A 36 7.00 35.64 -13.68
C PRO A 36 5.64 35.05 -13.33
N SER A 37 5.49 33.75 -13.55
CA SER A 37 4.25 33.05 -13.22
C SER A 37 4.12 33.01 -11.71
N SER A 38 3.09 33.66 -11.18
CA SER A 38 2.70 33.51 -9.77
C SER A 38 2.13 32.11 -9.46
N LEU A 39 1.94 31.30 -10.50
CA LEU A 39 1.57 29.87 -10.46
C LEU A 39 2.79 28.95 -10.40
N ALA A 40 4.02 29.41 -10.18
CA ALA A 40 5.03 28.56 -9.59
C ALA A 40 4.44 28.13 -8.26
N LEU A 41 3.78 26.96 -8.25
CA LEU A 41 3.29 26.31 -7.04
C LEU A 41 4.49 26.18 -6.12
N GLU A 42 4.61 27.15 -5.19
CA GLU A 42 5.61 27.08 -4.15
C GLU A 42 5.34 25.77 -3.43
N GLU A 43 6.23 24.82 -3.63
CA GLU A 43 6.15 23.51 -2.98
C GLU A 43 6.27 23.77 -1.48
N VAL A 44 5.12 23.74 -0.82
CA VAL A 44 5.01 23.96 0.61
C VAL A 44 5.04 22.62 1.30
N VAL A 45 5.97 22.43 2.19
CA VAL A 45 6.08 21.22 3.03
C VAL A 45 5.49 21.56 4.40
N VAL A 46 4.59 20.71 4.88
CA VAL A 46 4.06 20.82 6.24
C VAL A 46 5.15 20.35 7.20
N VAL A 47 5.64 21.25 8.04
CA VAL A 47 6.59 20.95 9.11
C VAL A 47 5.89 21.13 10.46
N GLY A 48 6.34 20.39 11.50
CA GLY A 48 5.69 20.19 12.81
C GLY A 48 4.85 21.30 13.42
N TYR A 49 5.11 22.58 13.13
CA TYR A 49 4.35 23.72 13.62
C TYR A 49 4.00 24.73 12.53
N GLY A 50 3.72 24.26 11.31
CA GLY A 50 3.34 25.13 10.21
C GLY A 50 3.71 24.58 8.84
N SER A 51 3.60 25.42 7.82
CA SER A 51 4.03 25.11 6.47
C SER A 51 5.20 26.01 6.10
N GLN A 52 6.28 25.44 5.58
CA GLN A 52 7.44 26.18 5.07
C GLN A 52 7.65 25.87 3.59
N LYS A 53 8.20 26.83 2.86
CA LYS A 53 8.56 26.61 1.46
C LYS A 53 9.70 25.60 1.39
N LYS A 54 9.60 24.64 0.49
CA LYS A 54 10.65 23.63 0.28
C LYS A 54 12.00 24.26 -0.02
N SER A 55 12.02 25.40 -0.69
CA SER A 55 13.23 26.18 -1.01
C SER A 55 13.94 26.75 0.23
N GLU A 56 13.23 26.92 1.35
CA GLU A 56 13.74 27.44 2.61
C GLU A 56 14.26 26.33 3.54
N LEU A 57 13.96 25.08 3.19
CA LEU A 57 14.39 23.91 3.97
C LEU A 57 15.75 23.44 3.46
N THR A 58 16.79 23.59 4.28
CA THR A 58 18.14 23.08 4.02
C THR A 58 18.25 21.54 4.15
N ALA A 59 17.14 20.88 4.42
CA ALA A 59 17.05 19.47 4.73
C ALA A 59 16.79 18.63 3.47
N ALA A 60 17.30 17.38 3.44
CA ALA A 60 17.05 16.42 2.37
C ALA A 60 15.61 15.87 2.46
N ILE A 61 14.65 16.63 1.92
CA ILE A 61 13.25 16.25 1.83
C ILE A 61 12.96 15.72 0.43
N SER A 62 12.30 14.57 0.37
CA SER A 62 11.77 14.04 -0.88
C SER A 62 10.25 14.00 -0.82
N SER A 63 9.61 14.63 -1.79
CA SER A 63 8.15 14.71 -1.90
C SER A 63 7.66 13.86 -3.07
N VAL A 64 6.56 13.14 -2.85
CA VAL A 64 5.84 12.40 -3.90
C VAL A 64 4.39 12.85 -3.87
N LYS A 65 3.91 13.39 -4.99
CA LYS A 65 2.54 13.86 -5.14
C LYS A 65 1.62 12.73 -5.60
N SER A 66 0.33 12.88 -5.40
CA SER A 66 -0.66 11.87 -5.78
C SER A 66 -0.65 11.55 -7.28
N SER A 67 -0.22 12.47 -8.14
CA SER A 67 0.00 12.23 -9.59
C SER A 67 1.06 11.15 -9.86
N ASP A 68 2.05 11.04 -8.98
CA ASP A 68 3.22 10.20 -9.14
C ASP A 68 3.10 8.86 -8.41
N PHE A 69 2.00 8.62 -7.72
CA PHE A 69 1.77 7.40 -6.97
C PHE A 69 1.71 6.16 -7.88
N VAL A 70 2.17 5.03 -7.36
CA VAL A 70 1.97 3.74 -8.01
C VAL A 70 0.48 3.43 -8.03
N ARG A 71 -0.06 3.14 -9.21
CA ARG A 71 -1.47 2.77 -9.39
C ARG A 71 -1.64 1.26 -9.33
N GLY A 72 -2.81 0.81 -8.90
CA GLY A 72 -3.17 -0.61 -8.85
C GLY A 72 -3.64 -1.05 -7.46
N ASN A 73 -3.62 -2.36 -7.21
CA ASN A 73 -3.96 -2.92 -5.90
C ASN A 73 -2.87 -2.61 -4.88
N VAL A 74 -3.04 -1.51 -4.16
CA VAL A 74 -2.11 -1.03 -3.13
C VAL A 74 -2.67 -1.42 -1.76
N ARG A 75 -1.94 -2.26 -1.03
CA ARG A 75 -2.37 -2.77 0.29
C ARG A 75 -2.35 -1.68 1.36
N ASP A 76 -1.29 -0.90 1.40
CA ASP A 76 -1.12 0.24 2.31
C ASP A 76 -0.50 1.44 1.58
N ALA A 77 -0.62 2.63 2.17
CA ALA A 77 -0.11 3.86 1.59
C ALA A 77 1.43 3.90 1.45
N GLY A 78 2.17 3.04 2.17
CA GLY A 78 3.62 2.92 2.01
C GLY A 78 4.00 2.45 0.62
N GLN A 79 3.24 1.55 0.04
CA GLN A 79 3.53 1.02 -1.31
C GLN A 79 3.48 2.09 -2.41
N LEU A 80 2.75 3.19 -2.20
CA LEU A 80 2.72 4.33 -3.12
C LEU A 80 4.11 4.93 -3.38
N LEU A 81 5.02 4.77 -2.40
CA LEU A 81 6.38 5.31 -2.43
C LEU A 81 7.42 4.35 -3.01
N LYS A 82 7.03 3.11 -3.31
CA LYS A 82 7.96 2.07 -3.76
C LYS A 82 8.70 2.50 -5.03
N GLY A 83 10.05 2.56 -4.95
CA GLY A 83 10.90 2.96 -6.05
C GLY A 83 10.90 4.47 -6.38
N LYS A 84 10.18 5.31 -5.61
CA LYS A 84 10.07 6.76 -5.88
C LYS A 84 11.08 7.60 -5.10
N ILE A 85 11.60 7.08 -4.00
CA ILE A 85 12.44 7.85 -3.08
C ILE A 85 13.78 7.12 -2.88
N ALA A 86 14.87 7.77 -3.23
CA ALA A 86 16.21 7.23 -3.02
C ALA A 86 16.49 7.06 -1.51
N GLY A 87 16.99 5.88 -1.12
CA GLY A 87 17.28 5.51 0.27
C GLY A 87 16.07 5.05 1.08
N LEU A 88 14.87 4.97 0.47
CA LEU A 88 13.70 4.37 1.08
C LEU A 88 13.50 2.96 0.51
N SER A 89 13.56 1.97 1.38
CA SER A 89 13.28 0.57 1.05
C SER A 89 11.89 0.19 1.56
N ILE A 90 11.05 -0.33 0.66
CA ILE A 90 9.71 -0.79 1.00
C ILE A 90 9.60 -2.23 0.52
N VAL A 91 9.47 -3.14 1.45
CA VAL A 91 9.45 -4.58 1.20
C VAL A 91 8.18 -5.18 1.78
N ASN A 92 7.50 -5.96 0.96
CA ASN A 92 6.48 -6.88 1.39
C ASN A 92 7.12 -8.27 1.38
N SER A 93 7.52 -8.75 2.54
CA SER A 93 8.24 -10.01 2.67
C SER A 93 7.36 -11.24 2.48
N THR A 94 6.06 -11.07 2.67
CA THR A 94 5.07 -12.14 2.56
C THR A 94 3.97 -11.78 1.57
N GLY A 95 3.27 -12.76 1.06
CA GLY A 95 2.05 -12.56 0.27
C GLY A 95 0.80 -12.27 1.13
N ASP A 96 0.95 -12.14 2.45
CA ASP A 96 -0.17 -11.97 3.37
C ASP A 96 -0.79 -10.57 3.23
N PRO A 97 -2.09 -10.47 2.90
CA PRO A 97 -2.77 -9.18 2.81
C PRO A 97 -2.97 -8.49 4.17
N THR A 98 -2.70 -9.18 5.27
CA THR A 98 -2.86 -8.65 6.64
C THR A 98 -1.57 -8.02 7.16
N GLU A 99 -0.41 -8.32 6.56
CA GLU A 99 0.87 -7.77 6.95
C GLU A 99 1.12 -6.38 6.36
N ASN A 100 1.83 -5.57 7.13
CA ASN A 100 2.28 -4.25 6.70
C ASN A 100 3.51 -4.32 5.82
N SER A 101 3.65 -3.35 4.93
CA SER A 101 4.92 -3.10 4.26
C SER A 101 6.00 -2.74 5.30
N SER A 102 7.12 -3.45 5.24
CA SER A 102 8.31 -3.06 6.01
C SER A 102 8.95 -1.86 5.33
N ILE A 103 9.06 -0.76 6.06
CA ILE A 103 9.61 0.50 5.56
C ILE A 103 10.90 0.80 6.31
N LEU A 104 11.99 0.91 5.56
CA LEU A 104 13.30 1.26 6.09
C LEU A 104 13.84 2.47 5.33
N LEU A 105 14.36 3.44 6.08
CA LEU A 105 14.99 4.63 5.53
C LEU A 105 16.49 4.63 5.86
N ARG A 106 17.34 4.62 4.82
CA ARG A 106 18.82 4.60 4.92
C ARG A 106 19.41 3.38 5.65
N GLY A 107 18.63 2.33 5.91
CA GLY A 107 19.09 1.09 6.53
C GLY A 107 18.66 0.91 7.98
N THR A 108 19.26 -0.08 8.65
CA THR A 108 18.96 -0.42 10.05
C THR A 108 19.89 0.32 10.99
N ASN A 109 19.34 1.07 11.92
CA ASN A 109 20.08 1.81 12.94
C ASN A 109 20.20 1.06 14.26
N SER A 110 19.36 0.04 14.48
CA SER A 110 19.32 -0.77 15.69
C SER A 110 19.12 -2.23 15.37
N LEU A 111 19.85 -3.10 16.08
CA LEU A 111 19.71 -4.55 15.96
C LEU A 111 18.52 -5.10 16.77
N GLN A 112 18.10 -4.39 17.80
CA GLN A 112 17.01 -4.82 18.71
C GLN A 112 15.83 -3.84 18.75
N GLY A 113 16.01 -2.61 18.26
CA GLY A 113 14.98 -1.58 18.27
C GLY A 113 14.17 -1.53 16.98
N ASN A 114 13.07 -0.76 17.02
CA ASN A 114 12.27 -0.46 15.84
C ASN A 114 13.09 0.43 14.87
N ASN A 115 13.24 -0.02 13.63
CA ASN A 115 13.93 0.70 12.57
C ASN A 115 12.96 1.44 11.61
N SER A 116 11.67 1.38 11.86
CA SER A 116 10.68 2.04 11.02
C SER A 116 10.69 3.55 11.23
N PRO A 117 10.50 4.34 10.17
CA PRO A 117 10.35 5.79 10.28
C PRO A 117 9.06 6.16 11.04
N LEU A 118 9.06 7.34 11.65
CA LEU A 118 7.86 7.90 12.27
C LEU A 118 6.88 8.32 11.17
N VAL A 119 5.64 7.86 11.24
CA VAL A 119 4.57 8.27 10.32
C VAL A 119 3.71 9.31 10.99
N LEU A 120 3.48 10.43 10.30
CA LEU A 120 2.58 11.50 10.71
C LEU A 120 1.53 11.72 9.62
N ILE A 121 0.26 11.68 10.00
CA ILE A 121 -0.88 11.93 9.12
C ILE A 121 -1.48 13.26 9.54
N ASP A 122 -1.39 14.25 8.66
CA ASP A 122 -1.77 15.66 8.95
C ASP A 122 -1.18 16.18 10.28
N GLY A 123 0.07 15.77 10.57
CA GLY A 123 0.81 16.15 11.77
C GLY A 123 0.56 15.27 13.01
N ILE A 124 -0.32 14.29 12.96
CA ILE A 124 -0.65 13.40 14.07
C ILE A 124 0.04 12.03 13.84
N PRO A 125 0.74 11.47 14.82
CA PRO A 125 1.30 10.13 14.71
C PRO A 125 0.23 9.08 14.37
N GLY A 126 0.47 8.28 13.33
CA GLY A 126 -0.50 7.32 12.82
C GLY A 126 0.15 6.16 12.08
N ASP A 127 -0.69 5.32 11.47
CA ASP A 127 -0.29 4.16 10.66
C ASP A 127 -0.77 4.36 9.22
N LEU A 128 0.07 4.02 8.24
CA LEU A 128 -0.25 4.14 6.81
C LEU A 128 -1.45 3.30 6.36
N ARG A 129 -1.84 2.30 7.15
CA ARG A 129 -3.05 1.50 6.90
C ARG A 129 -4.34 2.24 7.21
N THR A 130 -4.27 3.28 8.04
CA THR A 130 -5.46 4.01 8.49
C THR A 130 -5.90 5.11 7.51
N VAL A 131 -5.13 5.30 6.44
CA VAL A 131 -5.41 6.30 5.41
C VAL A 131 -5.62 5.60 4.07
N ALA A 132 -6.72 5.92 3.42
CA ALA A 132 -6.95 5.47 2.06
C ALA A 132 -5.93 6.13 1.11
N PRO A 133 -5.29 5.36 0.20
CA PRO A 133 -4.36 5.91 -0.78
C PRO A 133 -4.95 7.07 -1.59
N GLU A 134 -6.24 6.99 -1.88
CA GLU A 134 -7.00 7.97 -2.65
C GLU A 134 -7.21 9.30 -1.89
N ASP A 135 -7.12 9.26 -0.56
CA ASP A 135 -7.21 10.46 0.30
C ASP A 135 -5.90 11.22 0.40
N ILE A 136 -4.80 10.65 -0.05
CA ILE A 136 -3.50 11.26 0.08
C ILE A 136 -3.28 12.27 -1.05
N ALA A 137 -2.91 13.50 -0.69
CA ALA A 137 -2.50 14.53 -1.62
C ALA A 137 -1.00 14.45 -1.92
N GLN A 138 -0.19 14.24 -0.87
CA GLN A 138 1.27 14.26 -0.94
C GLN A 138 1.86 13.46 0.22
N ILE A 139 3.01 12.86 -0.01
CA ILE A 139 3.84 12.24 1.03
C ILE A 139 5.22 12.86 0.96
N ASP A 140 5.68 13.40 2.09
CA ASP A 140 7.02 13.97 2.24
C ASP A 140 7.84 13.06 3.16
N VAL A 141 9.08 12.80 2.76
CA VAL A 141 9.99 11.97 3.54
C VAL A 141 11.19 12.80 3.98
N LEU A 142 11.28 13.00 5.29
CA LEU A 142 12.39 13.67 5.96
C LEU A 142 13.48 12.63 6.25
N LYS A 143 14.58 12.71 5.51
CA LYS A 143 15.64 11.70 5.57
C LYS A 143 16.71 12.02 6.61
N ASP A 144 16.88 13.29 6.96
CA ASP A 144 17.96 13.75 7.82
C ASP A 144 17.50 13.94 9.26
N GLY A 145 18.37 13.61 10.21
CA GLY A 145 18.10 13.78 11.62
C GLY A 145 17.84 15.22 12.02
N SER A 146 18.43 16.20 11.33
CA SER A 146 18.20 17.62 11.58
C SER A 146 16.76 18.03 11.25
N SER A 147 16.21 17.57 10.13
CA SER A 147 14.82 17.85 9.76
C SER A 147 13.82 17.06 10.61
N ALA A 148 14.25 15.91 11.12
CA ALA A 148 13.45 15.07 11.99
C ALA A 148 13.52 15.49 13.46
N ALA A 149 14.48 16.32 13.85
CA ALA A 149 14.72 16.72 15.25
C ALA A 149 13.51 17.40 15.93
N ILE A 150 12.68 18.09 15.14
CA ILE A 150 11.43 18.72 15.61
C ILE A 150 10.48 17.68 16.24
N TYR A 151 10.56 16.41 15.79
CA TYR A 151 9.69 15.32 16.22
C TYR A 151 10.30 14.46 17.34
N GLY A 152 11.49 14.85 17.84
CA GLY A 152 12.17 14.21 18.95
C GLY A 152 12.78 12.83 18.60
N THR A 153 13.08 12.05 19.63
CA THR A 153 13.79 10.77 19.52
C THR A 153 13.08 9.72 18.67
N ARG A 154 11.75 9.79 18.55
CA ARG A 154 10.97 8.88 17.68
C ARG A 154 11.28 9.06 16.19
N ALA A 155 11.84 10.18 15.81
CA ALA A 155 12.18 10.50 14.44
C ALA A 155 13.61 10.11 14.02
N THR A 156 14.35 9.39 14.87
CA THR A 156 15.74 8.97 14.61
C THR A 156 15.89 8.18 13.30
N ASN A 157 14.86 7.41 12.94
CA ASN A 157 14.82 6.62 11.70
C ASN A 157 14.20 7.39 10.52
N GLY A 158 14.05 8.72 10.64
CA GLY A 158 13.38 9.59 9.68
C GLY A 158 11.89 9.72 9.93
N VAL A 159 11.24 10.56 9.12
CA VAL A 159 9.81 10.87 9.25
C VAL A 159 9.13 10.79 7.89
N ILE A 160 7.96 10.18 7.85
CA ILE A 160 7.04 10.15 6.71
C ILE A 160 5.85 11.04 7.06
N LEU A 161 5.72 12.15 6.35
CA LEU A 161 4.61 13.09 6.51
C LEU A 161 3.57 12.82 5.42
N VAL A 162 2.40 12.39 5.82
CA VAL A 162 1.26 12.19 4.93
C VAL A 162 0.35 13.40 5.02
N THR A 163 0.20 14.11 3.92
CA THR A 163 -0.76 15.20 3.80
C THR A 163 -1.99 14.70 3.05
N THR A 164 -3.14 14.76 3.70
CA THR A 164 -4.40 14.33 3.09
C THR A 164 -5.00 15.43 2.22
N ARG A 165 -5.89 15.01 1.31
CA ARG A 165 -6.63 15.94 0.44
C ARG A 165 -7.50 16.85 1.29
N LYS A 166 -7.50 18.13 0.94
CA LYS A 166 -8.32 19.13 1.60
C LYS A 166 -9.63 19.33 0.84
N ALA A 167 -10.67 19.70 1.58
CA ALA A 167 -11.91 20.18 0.99
C ALA A 167 -11.67 21.49 0.22
N ASN A 168 -12.35 21.65 -0.90
CA ASN A 168 -12.39 22.90 -1.68
C ASN A 168 -13.85 23.30 -1.96
N SER A 169 -14.05 24.50 -2.54
CA SER A 169 -15.39 25.01 -2.85
C SER A 169 -16.06 24.31 -4.04
N ASP A 170 -15.26 23.73 -4.94
CA ASP A 170 -15.79 23.14 -6.17
C ASP A 170 -16.50 21.82 -5.86
N PHE A 171 -17.77 21.74 -6.22
CA PHE A 171 -18.52 20.50 -6.05
C PHE A 171 -18.03 19.45 -7.04
N SER A 172 -17.64 18.29 -6.53
CA SER A 172 -17.38 17.12 -7.34
C SER A 172 -17.73 15.83 -6.61
N ILE A 173 -18.06 14.84 -7.40
CA ILE A 173 -18.23 13.45 -6.97
C ILE A 173 -17.27 12.63 -7.81
N ASP A 174 -16.31 11.99 -7.15
CA ASP A 174 -15.32 11.17 -7.79
C ASP A 174 -15.48 9.72 -7.30
N TYR A 175 -15.62 8.80 -8.25
CA TYR A 175 -15.62 7.37 -7.96
C TYR A 175 -14.47 6.68 -8.66
N ASN A 176 -13.71 5.89 -7.90
CA ASN A 176 -12.66 5.03 -8.40
C ASN A 176 -12.88 3.61 -7.92
N GLY A 177 -12.79 2.65 -8.82
CA GLY A 177 -12.89 1.24 -8.49
C GLY A 177 -11.89 0.42 -9.25
N TYR A 178 -11.45 -0.68 -8.66
CA TYR A 178 -10.61 -1.68 -9.32
C TYR A 178 -11.01 -3.09 -8.89
N VAL A 179 -10.72 -4.05 -9.75
CA VAL A 179 -10.75 -5.48 -9.48
C VAL A 179 -9.48 -6.08 -10.05
N GLY A 180 -8.91 -7.03 -9.36
CA GLY A 180 -7.70 -7.72 -9.78
C GLY A 180 -7.58 -9.09 -9.18
N THR A 181 -6.66 -9.89 -9.72
CA THR A 181 -6.31 -11.21 -9.21
C THR A 181 -4.79 -11.29 -9.07
N GLU A 182 -4.34 -12.24 -8.27
CA GLU A 182 -2.93 -12.53 -8.05
C GLU A 182 -2.67 -14.01 -8.32
N GLU A 183 -1.47 -14.32 -8.79
CA GLU A 183 -1.00 -15.69 -8.99
C GLU A 183 0.47 -15.81 -8.62
N PHE A 184 0.92 -17.03 -8.39
CA PHE A 184 2.35 -17.26 -8.22
C PHE A 184 3.09 -17.07 -9.53
N VAL A 185 4.15 -16.28 -9.51
CA VAL A 185 5.08 -16.14 -10.64
C VAL A 185 5.84 -17.46 -10.86
N LYS A 186 6.18 -18.14 -9.75
CA LYS A 186 6.89 -19.43 -9.76
C LYS A 186 6.56 -20.18 -8.48
N THR A 187 6.34 -21.47 -8.63
CA THR A 187 6.22 -22.43 -7.52
C THR A 187 7.38 -23.43 -7.58
N GLU A 188 7.80 -23.92 -6.43
CA GLU A 188 8.75 -25.04 -6.37
C GLU A 188 8.05 -26.33 -6.77
N ARG A 189 8.77 -27.17 -7.55
CA ARG A 189 8.27 -28.50 -7.88
C ARG A 189 8.41 -29.40 -6.66
N VAL A 190 7.30 -30.01 -6.26
CA VAL A 190 7.25 -31.05 -5.22
C VAL A 190 6.97 -32.42 -5.86
N LEU A 191 7.28 -33.48 -5.14
CA LEU A 191 6.96 -34.81 -5.57
C LEU A 191 5.44 -35.05 -5.55
N THR A 192 4.92 -35.65 -6.58
CA THR A 192 3.54 -36.15 -6.58
C THR A 192 3.43 -37.41 -5.68
N GLY A 193 2.21 -37.76 -5.26
CA GLY A 193 1.99 -38.99 -4.49
C GLY A 193 2.49 -40.24 -5.19
N ASP A 194 2.38 -40.31 -6.51
CA ASP A 194 2.85 -41.47 -7.29
C ASP A 194 4.38 -41.50 -7.38
N GLU A 195 5.03 -40.37 -7.59
CA GLU A 195 6.51 -40.30 -7.55
C GLU A 195 7.03 -40.69 -6.16
N PHE A 196 6.41 -40.16 -5.11
CA PHE A 196 6.78 -40.46 -3.72
C PHE A 196 6.61 -41.95 -3.40
N ARG A 197 5.53 -42.59 -3.84
CA ARG A 197 5.24 -44.02 -3.71
C ARG A 197 6.27 -44.87 -4.43
N SER A 198 6.70 -44.46 -5.63
CA SER A 198 7.74 -45.14 -6.37
C SER A 198 9.07 -45.14 -5.62
N LEU A 199 9.43 -44.06 -4.96
CA LEU A 199 10.65 -43.94 -4.13
C LEU A 199 10.59 -44.80 -2.86
N ILE A 200 9.39 -45.05 -2.32
CA ILE A 200 9.20 -46.00 -1.22
C ILE A 200 9.39 -47.44 -1.73
N GLN A 201 8.82 -47.79 -2.88
CA GLN A 201 8.85 -49.14 -3.45
C GLN A 201 10.26 -49.56 -3.88
N ASP A 202 11.05 -48.62 -4.39
CA ASP A 202 12.45 -48.89 -4.79
C ASP A 202 13.46 -48.80 -3.62
N GLY A 203 12.97 -48.48 -2.42
CA GLY A 203 13.77 -48.39 -1.20
C GLY A 203 14.64 -47.14 -1.07
N THR A 204 14.46 -46.15 -1.97
CA THR A 204 15.20 -44.89 -1.92
C THR A 204 14.86 -44.07 -0.67
N ILE A 205 13.58 -44.10 -0.24
CA ILE A 205 13.11 -43.42 0.97
C ILE A 205 12.36 -44.43 1.88
N SER A 206 12.52 -44.23 3.19
CA SER A 206 11.74 -44.97 4.20
C SER A 206 10.65 -44.09 4.72
N ALA A 207 9.43 -44.27 4.24
CA ALA A 207 8.26 -43.48 4.62
C ALA A 207 6.99 -44.32 4.50
N THR A 208 5.93 -43.86 5.13
CA THR A 208 4.61 -44.51 5.05
C THR A 208 3.85 -44.02 3.83
N ASP A 209 3.30 -44.92 3.04
CA ASP A 209 2.33 -44.63 2.00
C ASP A 209 0.91 -44.63 2.61
N PHE A 210 0.25 -43.49 2.57
CA PHE A 210 -1.12 -43.31 3.11
C PHE A 210 -2.21 -43.52 2.05
N GLY A 211 -1.83 -43.90 0.81
CA GLY A 211 -2.75 -44.24 -0.26
C GLY A 211 -3.35 -43.06 -1.03
N GLY A 212 -3.10 -41.82 -0.63
CA GLY A 212 -3.57 -40.61 -1.32
C GLY A 212 -2.63 -40.14 -2.43
N ASN A 213 -3.04 -39.10 -3.13
CA ASN A 213 -2.22 -38.33 -4.08
C ASN A 213 -2.65 -36.88 -4.03
N THR A 214 -2.12 -36.14 -3.07
CA THR A 214 -2.54 -34.81 -2.76
C THR A 214 -1.50 -33.76 -3.21
N ASP A 215 -1.90 -32.86 -4.08
CA ASP A 215 -1.14 -31.63 -4.29
C ASP A 215 -1.45 -30.65 -3.14
N TRP A 216 -0.53 -30.57 -2.20
CA TRP A 216 -0.69 -29.72 -1.02
C TRP A 216 -0.64 -28.23 -1.34
N LEU A 217 0.11 -27.84 -2.40
CA LEU A 217 0.14 -26.42 -2.81
C LEU A 217 -1.21 -26.03 -3.39
N GLU A 218 -1.80 -26.83 -4.25
CA GLU A 218 -3.15 -26.59 -4.79
C GLU A 218 -4.20 -26.61 -3.67
N ALA A 219 -4.09 -27.56 -2.74
CA ALA A 219 -5.03 -27.71 -1.64
C ALA A 219 -5.12 -26.47 -0.74
N ILE A 220 -4.00 -25.78 -0.50
CA ILE A 220 -3.92 -24.59 0.38
C ILE A 220 -4.08 -23.27 -0.36
N THR A 221 -3.99 -23.26 -1.69
CA THR A 221 -4.03 -22.05 -2.50
C THR A 221 -5.38 -21.81 -3.17
N ARG A 222 -5.58 -20.60 -3.63
CA ARG A 222 -6.72 -20.16 -4.44
C ARG A 222 -6.28 -19.05 -5.38
N THR A 223 -7.09 -18.78 -6.40
CA THR A 223 -6.98 -17.54 -7.17
C THR A 223 -7.73 -16.44 -6.42
N PRO A 224 -7.04 -15.48 -5.80
CA PRO A 224 -7.69 -14.43 -5.02
C PRO A 224 -8.37 -13.41 -5.93
N ILE A 225 -9.46 -12.83 -5.46
CA ILE A 225 -10.13 -11.69 -6.11
C ILE A 225 -10.02 -10.51 -5.18
N ASN A 226 -9.25 -9.51 -5.62
CA ASN A 226 -9.01 -8.27 -4.90
C ASN A 226 -9.82 -7.16 -5.54
N HIS A 227 -10.55 -6.39 -4.74
CA HIS A 227 -11.30 -5.25 -5.26
C HIS A 227 -11.32 -4.10 -4.26
N GLY A 228 -11.43 -2.90 -4.80
CA GLY A 228 -11.55 -1.68 -4.02
C GLY A 228 -12.50 -0.70 -4.67
N HIS A 229 -13.18 0.07 -3.83
CA HIS A 229 -14.15 1.09 -4.22
C HIS A 229 -13.89 2.34 -3.39
N ASN A 230 -13.69 3.45 -4.03
CA ASN A 230 -13.52 4.74 -3.38
C ASN A 230 -14.53 5.74 -3.94
N LEU A 231 -15.33 6.32 -3.06
CA LEU A 231 -16.27 7.39 -3.36
C LEU A 231 -15.84 8.64 -2.59
N SER A 232 -15.55 9.71 -3.31
CA SER A 232 -15.20 11.02 -2.75
C SER A 232 -16.25 12.06 -3.16
N VAL A 233 -16.79 12.76 -2.21
CA VAL A 233 -17.71 13.88 -2.40
C VAL A 233 -17.12 15.10 -1.74
N LYS A 234 -16.88 16.14 -2.50
CA LYS A 234 -16.35 17.42 -1.99
C LYS A 234 -17.14 18.59 -2.53
N GLY A 235 -17.11 19.70 -1.83
CA GLY A 235 -17.79 20.92 -2.24
C GLY A 235 -17.85 21.92 -1.13
N GLY A 236 -18.54 23.02 -1.39
CA GLY A 236 -18.76 24.04 -0.38
C GLY A 236 -18.96 25.44 -0.94
N SER A 237 -18.57 26.41 -0.15
CA SER A 237 -18.57 27.84 -0.48
C SER A 237 -17.22 28.45 -0.12
N GLU A 238 -17.04 29.74 -0.38
CA GLU A 238 -15.83 30.46 0.04
C GLU A 238 -15.52 30.34 1.54
N LYS A 239 -16.56 30.19 2.37
CA LYS A 239 -16.43 30.13 3.83
C LYS A 239 -16.48 28.73 4.41
N THR A 240 -17.14 27.80 3.76
CA THR A 240 -17.36 26.45 4.29
C THR A 240 -17.09 25.42 3.21
N ASN A 241 -16.13 24.55 3.44
CA ASN A 241 -15.77 23.48 2.52
C ASN A 241 -15.87 22.14 3.25
N TYR A 242 -16.33 21.11 2.53
CA TYR A 242 -16.43 19.76 3.05
C TYR A 242 -15.84 18.75 2.07
N LEU A 243 -15.34 17.66 2.63
CA LEU A 243 -14.89 16.46 1.93
C LEU A 243 -15.38 15.25 2.70
N LEU A 244 -16.14 14.39 2.03
CA LEU A 244 -16.47 13.05 2.50
C LEU A 244 -15.77 12.04 1.58
N ASN A 245 -14.99 11.14 2.14
CA ASN A 245 -14.41 10.02 1.43
C ASN A 245 -14.84 8.71 2.08
N VAL A 246 -15.27 7.75 1.28
CA VAL A 246 -15.60 6.39 1.69
C VAL A 246 -14.78 5.44 0.84
N ASN A 247 -13.86 4.74 1.48
CA ASN A 247 -13.02 3.74 0.84
C ASN A 247 -13.32 2.35 1.42
N TYR A 248 -13.72 1.44 0.55
CA TYR A 248 -13.90 0.04 0.87
C TYR A 248 -12.93 -0.79 0.05
N LYS A 249 -12.22 -1.71 0.68
CA LYS A 249 -11.33 -2.64 -0.01
C LYS A 249 -11.40 -4.03 0.60
N LYS A 250 -11.31 -5.03 -0.27
CA LYS A 250 -11.19 -6.43 0.11
C LYS A 250 -10.00 -7.03 -0.62
N ASN A 251 -9.03 -7.45 0.15
CA ASN A 251 -7.81 -8.10 -0.33
C ASN A 251 -7.79 -9.54 0.17
N GLN A 252 -7.79 -10.47 -0.76
CA GLN A 252 -7.60 -11.88 -0.50
C GLN A 252 -6.15 -12.25 -0.76
N GLY A 253 -5.58 -13.12 0.07
CA GLY A 253 -4.28 -13.72 -0.22
C GLY A 253 -4.41 -14.97 -1.09
N ILE A 254 -3.30 -15.36 -1.71
CA ILE A 254 -3.21 -16.59 -2.51
C ILE A 254 -3.49 -17.83 -1.65
N PHE A 255 -3.08 -17.82 -0.39
CA PHE A 255 -3.43 -18.89 0.54
C PHE A 255 -4.86 -18.74 1.04
N LYS A 256 -5.59 -19.86 1.11
CA LYS A 256 -6.94 -19.89 1.69
C LYS A 256 -6.92 -19.34 3.12
N LYS A 257 -7.98 -18.67 3.54
CA LYS A 257 -8.13 -18.06 4.88
C LYS A 257 -7.11 -16.98 5.20
N SER A 258 -6.65 -16.25 4.21
CA SER A 258 -5.89 -15.03 4.37
C SER A 258 -6.63 -13.89 3.69
N ASP A 259 -7.40 -13.13 4.46
CA ASP A 259 -8.27 -12.08 3.95
C ASP A 259 -8.11 -10.81 4.79
N ASN A 260 -8.14 -9.66 4.14
CA ASN A 260 -8.20 -8.37 4.77
C ASN A 260 -9.31 -7.53 4.10
N GLU A 261 -10.29 -7.13 4.90
CA GLU A 261 -11.39 -6.27 4.48
C GLU A 261 -11.33 -4.98 5.29
N ALA A 262 -11.32 -3.84 4.63
CA ALA A 262 -11.20 -2.55 5.27
C ALA A 262 -12.24 -1.57 4.76
N LEU A 263 -12.87 -0.83 5.69
CA LEU A 263 -13.72 0.31 5.43
C LEU A 263 -13.11 1.53 6.12
N ILE A 264 -12.71 2.50 5.31
CA ILE A 264 -12.15 3.77 5.80
C ILE A 264 -13.11 4.88 5.39
N VAL A 265 -13.60 5.64 6.37
CA VAL A 265 -14.48 6.78 6.15
C VAL A 265 -13.83 8.02 6.73
N ARG A 266 -13.69 9.04 5.92
CA ARG A 266 -13.13 10.32 6.32
C ARG A 266 -14.09 11.45 5.99
N LEU A 267 -14.38 12.28 6.99
CA LEU A 267 -15.10 13.53 6.86
C LEU A 267 -14.18 14.68 7.26
N ALA A 268 -14.02 15.66 6.40
CA ALA A 268 -13.30 16.89 6.70
C ALA A 268 -14.19 18.09 6.40
N VAL A 269 -14.26 19.02 7.34
CA VAL A 269 -15.00 20.27 7.21
C VAL A 269 -14.11 21.42 7.64
N ASN A 270 -13.98 22.41 6.77
CA ASN A 270 -13.27 23.65 7.06
C ASN A 270 -14.27 24.80 7.03
N HIS A 271 -14.28 25.62 8.06
CA HIS A 271 -15.18 26.79 8.14
C HIS A 271 -14.41 28.02 8.59
N SER A 272 -14.55 29.10 7.82
CA SER A 272 -14.00 30.43 8.14
C SER A 272 -15.12 31.34 8.62
N MET A 273 -14.92 31.96 9.78
CA MET A 273 -15.86 32.90 10.38
C MET A 273 -15.18 34.19 10.86
N LEU A 274 -15.97 35.21 11.24
CA LEU A 274 -15.47 36.49 11.73
C LEU A 274 -14.52 37.18 10.73
N ASN A 275 -14.88 37.21 9.44
CA ASN A 275 -14.03 37.76 8.37
C ASN A 275 -12.63 37.11 8.36
N ASP A 276 -12.58 35.80 8.34
CA ASP A 276 -11.37 34.96 8.31
C ASP A 276 -10.46 35.05 9.55
N LYS A 277 -10.92 35.72 10.60
CA LYS A 277 -10.19 35.81 11.87
C LYS A 277 -10.25 34.50 12.67
N LEU A 278 -11.28 33.68 12.44
CA LEU A 278 -11.43 32.38 13.09
C LEU A 278 -11.63 31.29 12.02
N ARG A 279 -10.76 30.30 12.03
CA ARG A 279 -10.83 29.14 11.14
C ARG A 279 -11.02 27.87 11.97
N LEU A 280 -12.10 27.15 11.68
CA LEU A 280 -12.39 25.85 12.28
C LEU A 280 -12.11 24.76 11.24
N ASN A 281 -11.23 23.83 11.59
CA ASN A 281 -10.92 22.66 10.79
C ASN A 281 -11.27 21.42 11.61
N VAL A 282 -12.25 20.65 11.14
CA VAL A 282 -12.67 19.41 11.77
C VAL A 282 -12.40 18.26 10.81
N SER A 283 -11.70 17.25 11.27
CA SER A 283 -11.49 16.02 10.50
C SER A 283 -11.82 14.83 11.39
N VAL A 284 -12.68 13.97 10.89
CA VAL A 284 -13.05 12.70 11.53
C VAL A 284 -12.64 11.58 10.58
N ASN A 285 -11.85 10.64 11.08
CA ASN A 285 -11.43 9.46 10.35
C ASN A 285 -11.85 8.21 11.13
N SER A 286 -12.59 7.32 10.47
CA SER A 286 -12.99 6.02 11.00
C SER A 286 -12.39 4.94 10.12
N ASN A 287 -11.72 3.99 10.73
CA ASN A 287 -11.13 2.84 10.05
C ASN A 287 -11.59 1.56 10.75
N THR A 288 -12.26 0.71 10.01
CA THR A 288 -12.66 -0.63 10.45
C THR A 288 -11.95 -1.64 9.57
N GLN A 289 -11.23 -2.57 10.19
CA GLN A 289 -10.54 -3.64 9.48
C GLN A 289 -10.94 -4.99 10.07
N ASN A 290 -11.34 -5.89 9.18
CA ASN A 290 -11.59 -7.29 9.50
C ASN A 290 -10.57 -8.13 8.73
N TYR A 291 -9.85 -8.98 9.42
CA TYR A 291 -8.87 -9.84 8.78
C TYR A 291 -8.92 -11.26 9.33
N THR A 292 -8.65 -12.19 8.45
CA THR A 292 -8.50 -13.61 8.77
C THR A 292 -7.07 -13.99 8.43
N THR A 293 -6.38 -14.60 9.38
CA THR A 293 -5.02 -15.10 9.19
C THR A 293 -5.01 -16.61 9.22
N THR A 294 -4.11 -17.23 8.47
CA THR A 294 -3.97 -18.70 8.42
C THR A 294 -3.14 -19.25 9.55
N GLY A 295 -2.59 -18.46 10.43
CA GLY A 295 -1.58 -18.96 11.32
C GLY A 295 -1.63 -18.45 12.74
N ASP A 296 -0.74 -18.99 13.50
CA ASP A 296 -0.41 -18.69 14.89
C ASP A 296 0.40 -17.38 15.08
N GLY A 297 0.41 -16.51 14.08
CA GLY A 297 1.08 -15.20 14.11
C GLY A 297 2.57 -15.25 13.83
N SER A 298 3.16 -16.39 13.59
CA SER A 298 4.60 -16.51 13.31
C SER A 298 4.88 -16.82 11.84
N SER A 299 4.92 -15.81 11.02
CA SER A 299 5.37 -15.85 9.63
C SER A 299 4.59 -16.81 8.71
N PHE A 300 3.60 -16.22 8.07
CA PHE A 300 2.78 -16.77 7.00
C PHE A 300 3.52 -17.73 6.03
N ASN A 301 4.69 -17.33 5.52
CA ASN A 301 5.44 -18.17 4.59
C ASN A 301 6.17 -19.35 5.24
N ARG A 302 6.46 -19.29 6.53
CA ARG A 302 7.14 -20.39 7.21
C ARG A 302 6.17 -21.46 7.70
N GLY A 303 4.92 -21.09 8.01
CA GLY A 303 3.91 -22.03 8.47
C GLY A 303 3.30 -22.82 7.30
N VAL A 304 2.40 -22.20 6.55
CA VAL A 304 1.53 -22.87 5.58
C VAL A 304 2.29 -23.34 4.36
N TYR A 305 3.07 -22.47 3.73
CA TYR A 305 3.79 -22.80 2.50
C TYR A 305 4.86 -23.88 2.73
N SER A 306 5.69 -23.69 3.77
CA SER A 306 6.75 -24.66 4.10
C SER A 306 6.17 -26.00 4.50
N ALA A 307 5.05 -26.01 5.22
CA ALA A 307 4.37 -27.26 5.57
C ALA A 307 3.87 -27.99 4.32
N ALA A 308 3.28 -27.30 3.35
CA ALA A 308 2.83 -27.90 2.11
C ALA A 308 3.97 -28.52 1.30
N LEU A 309 5.16 -27.89 1.31
CA LEU A 309 6.34 -28.41 0.59
C LEU A 309 6.90 -29.70 1.21
N VAL A 310 6.77 -29.91 2.53
CA VAL A 310 7.36 -31.03 3.25
C VAL A 310 6.35 -32.10 3.65
N THR A 311 5.07 -31.84 3.51
CA THR A 311 4.02 -32.79 3.87
C THR A 311 4.00 -33.94 2.87
N ASN A 312 3.89 -35.18 3.38
CA ASN A 312 3.83 -36.37 2.58
C ASN A 312 2.67 -36.29 1.57
N PRO A 313 2.95 -36.36 0.25
CA PRO A 313 1.91 -36.22 -0.78
C PRO A 313 0.96 -37.40 -0.86
N THR A 314 1.30 -38.53 -0.22
CA THR A 314 0.38 -39.69 -0.14
C THR A 314 -0.68 -39.53 0.96
N LEU A 315 -0.58 -38.48 1.81
CA LEU A 315 -1.62 -38.17 2.79
C LEU A 315 -2.84 -37.58 2.07
N PRO A 316 -4.06 -38.10 2.27
CA PRO A 316 -5.29 -37.47 1.80
C PRO A 316 -5.64 -36.24 2.67
N ILE A 317 -6.43 -35.33 2.09
CA ILE A 317 -6.84 -34.08 2.77
C ILE A 317 -7.72 -34.38 3.99
N TYR A 318 -8.56 -35.41 3.92
CA TYR A 318 -9.50 -35.79 4.98
C TYR A 318 -9.09 -37.06 5.65
N LYS A 319 -9.22 -37.14 6.97
CA LYS A 319 -8.90 -38.31 7.79
C LYS A 319 -9.66 -39.55 7.36
N GLN A 320 -10.91 -39.42 6.96
CA GLN A 320 -11.77 -40.53 6.52
C GLN A 320 -11.29 -41.22 5.25
N ASP A 321 -10.43 -40.55 4.50
CA ASP A 321 -9.87 -41.09 3.24
C ASP A 321 -8.55 -41.86 3.47
N VAL A 322 -8.05 -41.89 4.72
CA VAL A 322 -6.89 -42.65 5.10
C VAL A 322 -7.31 -44.12 5.26
N ASN A 323 -6.50 -45.06 4.72
CA ASN A 323 -6.72 -46.47 4.91
C ASN A 323 -6.80 -46.82 6.40
N LYS A 324 -7.87 -47.50 6.82
CA LYS A 324 -8.14 -47.84 8.22
C LYS A 324 -7.04 -48.66 8.86
N ASP A 325 -6.37 -49.52 8.10
CA ASP A 325 -5.27 -50.36 8.60
C ASP A 325 -4.06 -49.53 8.97
N ILE A 326 -3.76 -48.49 8.19
CA ILE A 326 -2.69 -47.53 8.48
C ILE A 326 -3.05 -46.66 9.67
N LEU A 327 -4.30 -46.19 9.73
CA LEU A 327 -4.80 -45.35 10.81
C LEU A 327 -4.74 -46.05 12.16
N SER A 328 -5.03 -47.37 12.20
CA SER A 328 -4.99 -48.17 13.42
C SER A 328 -3.58 -48.46 13.93
N SER A 329 -2.57 -48.38 13.08
CA SER A 329 -1.16 -48.57 13.43
C SER A 329 -0.46 -47.28 13.91
N MET A 330 -1.10 -46.13 13.84
CA MET A 330 -0.55 -44.86 14.29
C MET A 330 -0.84 -44.64 15.77
N PRO A 331 0.14 -44.64 16.66
CA PRO A 331 -0.08 -44.28 18.05
C PRO A 331 -0.53 -42.79 18.14
N GLU A 332 -1.59 -42.56 18.91
CA GLU A 332 -2.09 -41.22 19.21
C GLU A 332 -2.54 -40.36 18.00
N TYR A 333 -3.35 -40.96 17.12
CA TYR A 333 -4.01 -40.17 16.09
C TYR A 333 -5.32 -39.54 16.62
N ASP A 334 -5.19 -38.52 17.47
CA ASP A 334 -6.32 -37.83 18.10
C ASP A 334 -6.58 -36.50 17.40
N GLY A 335 -7.62 -36.46 16.61
CA GLY A 335 -8.08 -35.27 15.91
C GLY A 335 -7.60 -35.10 14.47
N PRO A 336 -8.11 -34.12 13.77
CA PRO A 336 -7.74 -33.85 12.39
C PRO A 336 -6.28 -33.38 12.34
N TRP A 337 -5.37 -34.31 11.98
CA TRP A 337 -3.99 -33.97 11.68
C TRP A 337 -3.24 -33.26 12.83
N ALA A 338 -3.16 -33.90 13.99
CA ALA A 338 -2.53 -33.39 15.20
C ALA A 338 -0.99 -33.29 15.16
N GLN A 339 -0.39 -33.17 13.99
CA GLN A 339 1.02 -32.76 13.86
C GLN A 339 1.12 -31.23 13.89
N PRO A 340 2.16 -30.62 14.46
CA PRO A 340 2.35 -29.17 14.41
C PRO A 340 2.36 -28.61 12.99
N SER A 341 2.81 -29.40 12.02
CA SER A 341 2.70 -29.10 10.58
C SER A 341 1.29 -29.29 10.02
N ALA A 342 0.44 -30.03 10.67
CA ALA A 342 -0.93 -30.36 10.26
C ALA A 342 -1.97 -29.30 10.72
N LEU A 343 -1.61 -28.37 11.56
CA LEU A 343 -2.43 -27.19 11.88
C LEU A 343 -2.86 -26.40 10.64
N VAL A 344 -2.11 -26.56 9.57
CA VAL A 344 -2.35 -25.96 8.27
C VAL A 344 -3.64 -26.48 7.62
N LEU A 345 -4.05 -27.67 7.91
CA LEU A 345 -5.07 -28.38 7.14
C LEU A 345 -6.42 -28.50 7.83
N SER A 346 -6.46 -28.27 9.13
CA SER A 346 -7.70 -28.26 9.93
C SER A 346 -8.81 -27.33 9.42
N PRO A 347 -8.54 -26.31 8.67
CA PRO A 347 -9.55 -25.36 8.28
C PRO A 347 -10.11 -25.44 6.89
N ILE A 348 -9.88 -26.47 6.13
CA ILE A 348 -10.55 -26.66 4.85
C ILE A 348 -11.93 -27.32 5.09
N ARG A 349 -12.72 -26.70 5.94
CA ARG A 349 -14.17 -26.96 6.04
C ARG A 349 -14.94 -25.89 5.29
#